data_501eb71110d882f6a5ef055a0dc15350
#
_entry.id   501eb71110d882f6a5ef055a0dc15350
#
_cell.length_a   1.000
_cell.length_b   1.000
_cell.length_c   1.000
_cell.angle_alpha   90.00
_cell.angle_beta   90.00
_cell.angle_gamma   90.00
#
_symmetry.space_group_name_H-M   'P 1'
#
loop_
_entity.id
_entity.type
_entity.pdbx_description
1 polymer ?
#
loop_
_entity_poly.entity_id
_entity_poly.type
_entity_poly.pdbx_seq_one_letter_code
_entity_poly.pdbx_strand_id
1 'polypeptide(L)'
;MDTNGKAIEIITGRYGKGTSFENNIVNSIFGELNTKEKFKLYFYWYNVIHELGHGIMAFNCESRPHPVIEEQFVNEIAVAFWLYYGEEEKINELSSIVSYALSKFICPAKEGVSHIEWAHENWGTDEVMNFNNYGWFQMNCVNDALLKRKCLELALIQAGVNNINVQPQKTLIFSKLEETTVSDIISQAAFLLREWGVVLPDVHNSFDNDPNRHMSKIIDVYSGGYL
;
A
#
# COMPACT_ATOMS: atom_id res chain seq x y z
N MET A 1 -12.07 -8.61 18.17
CA MET A 1 -11.02 -7.95 18.99
C MET A 1 -11.56 -6.64 19.54
N ASP A 2 -11.13 -6.24 20.72
CA ASP A 2 -11.49 -4.93 21.29
C ASP A 2 -10.57 -3.86 20.70
N THR A 3 -11.15 -2.81 20.11
CA THR A 3 -10.41 -1.67 19.54
C THR A 3 -10.34 -0.47 20.50
N ASN A 4 -10.89 -0.59 21.71
CA ASN A 4 -10.97 0.51 22.66
C ASN A 4 -9.60 1.11 22.99
N GLY A 5 -9.44 2.40 22.74
CA GLY A 5 -8.22 3.15 23.00
C GLY A 5 -7.07 2.86 22.04
N LYS A 6 -7.30 2.13 20.93
CA LYS A 6 -6.34 1.90 19.86
C LYS A 6 -6.65 2.82 18.68
N ALA A 7 -5.62 3.20 17.95
CA ALA A 7 -5.73 3.97 16.72
C ALA A 7 -4.71 3.45 15.70
N ILE A 8 -4.98 3.67 14.42
CA ILE A 8 -4.05 3.47 13.32
C ILE A 8 -3.62 4.85 12.85
N GLU A 9 -2.32 5.08 12.75
CA GLU A 9 -1.77 6.26 12.09
C GLU A 9 -1.16 5.86 10.75
N ILE A 10 -1.64 6.46 9.66
CA ILE A 10 -1.07 6.33 8.34
C ILE A 10 -0.22 7.56 8.07
N ILE A 11 1.10 7.35 7.91
CA ILE A 11 2.04 8.43 7.63
C ILE A 11 2.29 8.49 6.12
N THR A 12 1.99 9.63 5.52
CA THR A 12 2.10 9.84 4.07
C THR A 12 3.22 10.81 3.75
N GLY A 13 4.10 10.45 2.81
CA GLY A 13 5.16 11.33 2.30
C GLY A 13 4.58 12.47 1.45
N ARG A 14 5.31 13.61 1.38
CA ARG A 14 4.94 14.77 0.55
C ARG A 14 5.80 14.83 -0.70
N TYR A 15 5.14 15.04 -1.85
CA TYR A 15 5.87 15.21 -3.11
C TYR A 15 6.88 16.36 -3.04
N GLY A 16 8.11 16.07 -3.40
CA GLY A 16 9.22 17.05 -3.45
C GLY A 16 9.72 17.52 -2.09
N LYS A 17 9.29 16.92 -0.98
CA LYS A 17 9.76 17.25 0.39
C LYS A 17 10.80 16.27 0.93
N GLY A 18 11.07 15.18 0.23
CA GLY A 18 12.14 14.26 0.56
C GLY A 18 13.55 14.84 0.30
N THR A 19 14.56 14.07 0.65
CA THR A 19 15.95 14.36 0.33
C THR A 19 16.17 14.44 -1.19
N SER A 20 17.28 15.02 -1.64
CA SER A 20 17.62 15.03 -3.06
C SER A 20 17.70 13.61 -3.65
N PHE A 21 18.17 12.64 -2.85
CA PHE A 21 18.24 11.24 -3.24
C PHE A 21 16.84 10.67 -3.49
N GLU A 22 15.91 10.83 -2.55
CA GLU A 22 14.52 10.35 -2.66
C GLU A 22 13.78 11.01 -3.83
N ASN A 23 13.95 12.33 -4.02
CA ASN A 23 13.34 13.03 -5.15
C ASN A 23 13.89 12.54 -6.49
N ASN A 24 15.20 12.24 -6.58
CA ASN A 24 15.78 11.64 -7.79
C ASN A 24 15.20 10.25 -8.07
N ILE A 25 14.98 9.45 -7.04
CA ILE A 25 14.37 8.13 -7.19
C ILE A 25 12.92 8.26 -7.67
N VAL A 26 12.13 9.12 -7.04
CA VAL A 26 10.74 9.40 -7.46
C VAL A 26 10.69 9.77 -8.94
N ASN A 27 11.59 10.66 -9.39
CA ASN A 27 11.69 11.04 -10.79
C ASN A 27 12.10 9.86 -11.70
N SER A 28 12.98 9.00 -11.23
CA SER A 28 13.44 7.82 -11.98
C SER A 28 12.33 6.80 -12.17
N ILE A 29 11.59 6.46 -11.11
CA ILE A 29 10.57 5.39 -11.13
C ILE A 29 9.23 5.85 -11.72
N PHE A 30 8.88 7.12 -11.64
CA PHE A 30 7.64 7.67 -12.22
C PHE A 30 7.87 8.38 -13.55
N GLY A 31 9.15 8.64 -13.93
CA GLY A 31 9.53 9.38 -15.12
C GLY A 31 9.32 10.89 -14.95
N GLU A 32 9.86 11.67 -15.88
CA GLU A 32 9.85 13.14 -15.80
C GLU A 32 8.48 13.77 -16.16
N LEU A 33 7.67 13.06 -16.94
CA LEU A 33 6.38 13.57 -17.37
C LEU A 33 5.29 13.23 -16.36
N ASN A 34 4.60 14.26 -15.86
CA ASN A 34 3.50 14.14 -14.90
C ASN A 34 3.89 13.39 -13.60
N THR A 35 5.15 13.53 -13.18
CA THR A 35 5.70 12.83 -12.01
C THR A 35 4.89 13.10 -10.75
N LYS A 36 4.47 14.35 -10.54
CA LYS A 36 3.67 14.75 -9.39
C LYS A 36 2.30 14.07 -9.37
N GLU A 37 1.63 13.98 -10.48
CA GLU A 37 0.33 13.32 -10.62
C GLU A 37 0.45 11.82 -10.39
N LYS A 38 1.49 11.19 -10.95
CA LYS A 38 1.79 9.77 -10.71
C LYS A 38 2.14 9.49 -9.26
N PHE A 39 2.93 10.37 -8.63
CA PHE A 39 3.22 10.30 -7.20
C PHE A 39 1.94 10.34 -6.37
N LYS A 40 1.03 11.28 -6.65
CA LYS A 40 -0.24 11.39 -5.94
C LYS A 40 -1.13 10.17 -6.17
N LEU A 41 -1.21 9.67 -7.41
CA LEU A 41 -1.96 8.46 -7.70
C LEU A 41 -1.42 7.27 -6.91
N TYR A 42 -0.11 7.11 -6.86
CA TYR A 42 0.51 6.02 -6.12
C TYR A 42 0.37 6.23 -4.60
N PHE A 43 0.86 7.34 -4.04
CA PHE A 43 0.99 7.53 -2.59
C PHE A 43 -0.27 8.09 -1.92
N TYR A 44 -1.07 8.94 -2.58
CA TYR A 44 -2.24 9.57 -1.95
C TYR A 44 -3.55 8.83 -2.20
N TRP A 45 -3.57 7.94 -3.19
CA TRP A 45 -4.76 7.19 -3.53
C TRP A 45 -4.58 5.68 -3.31
N TYR A 46 -3.60 5.06 -3.95
CA TYR A 46 -3.39 3.62 -3.88
C TYR A 46 -2.78 3.19 -2.54
N ASN A 47 -1.61 3.75 -2.20
CA ASN A 47 -0.82 3.31 -1.06
C ASN A 47 -1.53 3.53 0.28
N VAL A 48 -2.38 4.55 0.42
CA VAL A 48 -3.13 4.77 1.67
C VAL A 48 -4.12 3.62 1.97
N ILE A 49 -4.65 2.94 0.96
CA ILE A 49 -5.48 1.75 1.14
C ILE A 49 -4.64 0.52 1.40
N HIS A 50 -3.46 0.42 0.80
CA HIS A 50 -2.46 -0.58 1.12
C HIS A 50 -2.07 -0.51 2.61
N GLU A 51 -1.75 0.68 3.11
CA GLU A 51 -1.41 0.89 4.53
C GLU A 51 -2.60 0.57 5.46
N LEU A 52 -3.80 0.93 5.05
CA LEU A 52 -5.01 0.54 5.78
C LEU A 52 -5.17 -0.99 5.81
N GLY A 53 -4.71 -1.69 4.77
CA GLY A 53 -4.63 -3.15 4.69
C GLY A 53 -3.82 -3.77 5.83
N HIS A 54 -2.66 -3.22 6.18
CA HIS A 54 -1.87 -3.65 7.34
C HIS A 54 -2.68 -3.50 8.64
N GLY A 55 -3.41 -2.39 8.78
CA GLY A 55 -4.32 -2.20 9.89
C GLY A 55 -5.45 -3.23 9.92
N ILE A 56 -6.04 -3.57 8.76
CA ILE A 56 -7.06 -4.64 8.67
C ILE A 56 -6.48 -5.95 9.20
N MET A 57 -5.31 -6.34 8.73
CA MET A 57 -4.69 -7.60 9.14
C MET A 57 -4.32 -7.61 10.63
N ALA A 58 -3.84 -6.48 11.16
CA ALA A 58 -3.50 -6.37 12.58
C ALA A 58 -4.70 -6.56 13.52
N PHE A 59 -5.90 -6.20 13.07
CA PHE A 59 -7.11 -6.26 13.91
C PHE A 59 -8.06 -7.42 13.57
N ASN A 60 -7.86 -8.14 12.46
CA ASN A 60 -8.76 -9.21 12.05
C ASN A 60 -8.08 -10.58 11.98
N CYS A 61 -6.76 -10.67 11.77
CA CYS A 61 -6.05 -11.94 11.81
C CYS A 61 -5.81 -12.40 13.26
N GLU A 62 -6.06 -13.68 13.54
CA GLU A 62 -5.67 -14.32 14.81
C GLU A 62 -4.13 -14.39 14.92
N SER A 63 -3.46 -14.66 13.80
CA SER A 63 -2.02 -14.67 13.66
C SER A 63 -1.63 -14.01 12.35
N ARG A 64 -0.81 -12.98 12.41
CA ARG A 64 -0.30 -12.31 11.21
C ARG A 64 0.61 -13.25 10.43
N PRO A 65 0.49 -13.30 9.11
CA PRO A 65 1.40 -14.09 8.27
C PRO A 65 2.82 -13.49 8.30
N HIS A 66 3.75 -14.21 7.66
CA HIS A 66 5.08 -13.64 7.41
C HIS A 66 4.96 -12.30 6.65
N PRO A 67 5.76 -11.27 6.96
CA PRO A 67 5.64 -9.95 6.36
C PRO A 67 5.61 -9.95 4.83
N VAL A 68 6.40 -10.79 4.17
CA VAL A 68 6.38 -10.95 2.70
C VAL A 68 5.01 -11.37 2.16
N ILE A 69 4.30 -12.25 2.88
CA ILE A 69 2.94 -12.68 2.51
C ILE A 69 1.93 -11.59 2.85
N GLU A 70 2.15 -10.89 3.95
CA GLU A 70 1.32 -9.74 4.32
C GLU A 70 1.35 -8.66 3.26
N GLU A 71 2.53 -8.31 2.73
CA GLU A 71 2.66 -7.36 1.62
C GLU A 71 1.86 -7.77 0.38
N GLN A 72 1.83 -9.05 0.04
CA GLN A 72 0.96 -9.53 -1.04
C GLN A 72 -0.52 -9.29 -0.75
N PHE A 73 -0.96 -9.62 0.46
CA PHE A 73 -2.38 -9.52 0.83
C PHE A 73 -2.87 -8.08 0.88
N VAL A 74 -2.09 -7.17 1.44
CA VAL A 74 -2.48 -5.75 1.53
C VAL A 74 -2.53 -5.09 0.15
N ASN A 75 -1.64 -5.47 -0.77
CA ASN A 75 -1.72 -5.03 -2.16
C ASN A 75 -2.98 -5.57 -2.86
N GLU A 76 -3.35 -6.84 -2.62
CA GLU A 76 -4.59 -7.43 -3.14
C GLU A 76 -5.84 -6.72 -2.57
N ILE A 77 -5.85 -6.34 -1.28
CA ILE A 77 -6.92 -5.55 -0.66
C ILE A 77 -7.04 -4.18 -1.34
N ALA A 78 -5.93 -3.47 -1.54
CA ALA A 78 -5.94 -2.14 -2.13
C ALA A 78 -6.50 -2.14 -3.57
N VAL A 79 -6.04 -3.06 -4.40
CA VAL A 79 -6.55 -3.21 -5.78
C VAL A 79 -8.03 -3.62 -5.77
N ALA A 80 -8.39 -4.62 -4.94
CA ALA A 80 -9.77 -5.11 -4.85
C ALA A 80 -10.73 -4.02 -4.36
N PHE A 81 -10.33 -3.21 -3.38
CA PHE A 81 -11.11 -2.08 -2.88
C PHE A 81 -11.44 -1.10 -3.99
N TRP A 82 -10.45 -0.62 -4.72
CA TRP A 82 -10.66 0.37 -5.75
C TRP A 82 -11.45 -0.16 -6.95
N LEU A 83 -11.25 -1.41 -7.36
CA LEU A 83 -12.05 -2.06 -8.39
C LEU A 83 -13.51 -2.17 -7.96
N TYR A 84 -13.76 -2.54 -6.69
CA TYR A 84 -15.12 -2.67 -6.18
C TYR A 84 -15.87 -1.33 -6.18
N TYR A 85 -15.17 -0.24 -5.89
CA TYR A 85 -15.74 1.10 -5.87
C TYR A 85 -15.64 1.84 -7.22
N GLY A 86 -15.36 1.14 -8.32
CA GLY A 86 -15.53 1.62 -9.69
C GLY A 86 -14.38 2.46 -10.24
N GLU A 87 -13.20 2.40 -9.64
CA GLU A 87 -12.03 3.19 -10.04
C GLU A 87 -11.14 2.50 -11.10
N GLU A 88 -11.77 1.87 -12.09
CA GLU A 88 -11.12 1.10 -13.15
C GLU A 88 -10.08 1.93 -13.95
N GLU A 89 -10.38 3.19 -14.25
CA GLU A 89 -9.48 4.06 -15.01
C GLU A 89 -8.18 4.33 -14.24
N LYS A 90 -8.28 4.65 -12.94
CA LYS A 90 -7.10 4.86 -12.10
C LYS A 90 -6.30 3.58 -11.86
N ILE A 91 -6.95 2.43 -11.77
CA ILE A 91 -6.28 1.13 -11.72
C ILE A 91 -5.47 0.87 -13.00
N ASN A 92 -5.99 1.20 -14.17
CA ASN A 92 -5.27 1.07 -15.43
C ASN A 92 -4.07 2.04 -15.51
N GLU A 93 -4.23 3.27 -15.00
CA GLU A 93 -3.14 4.23 -14.89
C GLU A 93 -2.07 3.73 -13.92
N LEU A 94 -2.47 3.21 -12.75
CA LEU A 94 -1.56 2.60 -11.78
C LEU A 94 -0.78 1.44 -12.41
N SER A 95 -1.43 0.57 -13.19
CA SER A 95 -0.76 -0.53 -13.90
C SER A 95 0.34 -0.02 -14.84
N SER A 96 0.09 1.09 -15.54
CA SER A 96 1.08 1.73 -16.41
C SER A 96 2.27 2.29 -15.62
N ILE A 97 2.00 2.90 -14.46
CA ILE A 97 3.03 3.42 -13.54
C ILE A 97 3.89 2.29 -13.02
N VAL A 98 3.28 1.21 -12.54
CA VAL A 98 3.98 0.04 -11.99
C VAL A 98 4.85 -0.64 -13.05
N SER A 99 4.32 -0.84 -14.25
CA SER A 99 5.09 -1.42 -15.36
C SER A 99 6.30 -0.56 -15.73
N TYR A 100 6.14 0.76 -15.75
CA TYR A 100 7.25 1.68 -15.98
C TYR A 100 8.28 1.61 -14.85
N ALA A 101 7.85 1.65 -13.59
CA ALA A 101 8.74 1.55 -12.43
C ALA A 101 9.54 0.25 -12.44
N LEU A 102 8.90 -0.89 -12.71
CA LEU A 102 9.58 -2.19 -12.84
C LEU A 102 10.64 -2.20 -13.93
N SER A 103 10.48 -1.43 -15.01
CA SER A 103 11.50 -1.29 -16.05
C SER A 103 12.74 -0.51 -15.59
N LYS A 104 12.68 0.17 -14.44
CA LYS A 104 13.76 1.01 -13.89
C LYS A 104 14.51 0.32 -12.75
N PHE A 105 13.83 -0.54 -11.99
CA PHE A 105 14.49 -1.29 -10.92
C PHE A 105 15.37 -2.40 -11.47
N ILE A 106 16.52 -2.59 -10.83
CA ILE A 106 17.41 -3.72 -11.10
C ILE A 106 16.90 -4.90 -10.29
N CYS A 107 16.61 -6.01 -10.96
CA CYS A 107 16.20 -7.24 -10.31
C CYS A 107 17.35 -7.79 -9.43
N PRO A 108 17.17 -7.90 -8.10
CA PRO A 108 18.21 -8.46 -7.22
C PRO A 108 18.19 -10.00 -7.17
N ALA A 109 17.09 -10.62 -7.65
CA ALA A 109 16.92 -12.06 -7.61
C ALA A 109 17.76 -12.76 -8.70
N LYS A 110 18.21 -13.96 -8.40
CA LYS A 110 18.84 -14.85 -9.40
C LYS A 110 17.80 -15.30 -10.42
N GLU A 111 18.28 -15.68 -11.59
CA GLU A 111 17.42 -16.25 -12.63
C GLU A 111 16.58 -17.42 -12.09
N GLY A 112 15.28 -17.37 -12.34
CA GLY A 112 14.32 -18.38 -11.91
C GLY A 112 13.79 -18.22 -10.47
N VAL A 113 14.31 -17.28 -9.69
CA VAL A 113 13.84 -16.98 -8.32
C VAL A 113 12.77 -15.88 -8.40
N SER A 114 11.59 -16.15 -7.86
CA SER A 114 10.51 -15.17 -7.79
C SER A 114 10.82 -14.06 -6.78
N HIS A 115 10.13 -12.91 -6.91
CA HIS A 115 10.26 -11.82 -5.94
C HIS A 115 9.83 -12.24 -4.53
N ILE A 116 8.89 -13.15 -4.40
CA ILE A 116 8.43 -13.68 -3.12
C ILE A 116 9.48 -14.58 -2.46
N GLU A 117 10.06 -15.52 -3.21
CA GLU A 117 11.14 -16.39 -2.72
C GLU A 117 12.35 -15.56 -2.33
N TRP A 118 12.76 -14.62 -3.20
CA TRP A 118 13.86 -13.72 -2.91
C TRP A 118 13.61 -12.91 -1.63
N ALA A 119 12.42 -12.33 -1.48
CA ALA A 119 12.09 -11.53 -0.29
C ALA A 119 12.04 -12.39 0.98
N HIS A 120 11.52 -13.63 0.91
CA HIS A 120 11.54 -14.55 2.05
C HIS A 120 12.96 -14.88 2.52
N GLU A 121 13.88 -15.08 1.59
CA GLU A 121 15.29 -15.40 1.90
C GLU A 121 16.04 -14.20 2.51
N ASN A 122 15.64 -12.97 2.15
CA ASN A 122 16.37 -11.76 2.50
C ASN A 122 15.64 -10.87 3.52
N TRP A 123 14.43 -11.23 3.97
CA TRP A 123 13.67 -10.41 4.90
C TRP A 123 14.41 -10.16 6.22
N GLY A 124 14.48 -8.88 6.62
CA GLY A 124 15.22 -8.46 7.80
C GLY A 124 16.73 -8.31 7.62
N THR A 125 17.23 -8.43 6.39
CA THR A 125 18.65 -8.17 6.06
C THR A 125 18.83 -6.82 5.37
N ASP A 126 20.07 -6.35 5.27
CA ASP A 126 20.41 -5.11 4.54
C ASP A 126 20.07 -5.21 3.04
N GLU A 127 19.99 -6.41 2.50
CA GLU A 127 19.63 -6.65 1.09
C GLU A 127 18.20 -6.17 0.79
N VAL A 128 17.22 -6.56 1.62
CA VAL A 128 15.84 -6.12 1.41
C VAL A 128 15.67 -4.66 1.78
N MET A 129 16.48 -4.13 2.71
CA MET A 129 16.43 -2.72 3.11
C MET A 129 17.03 -1.78 2.07
N ASN A 130 17.74 -2.31 1.07
CA ASN A 130 18.19 -1.52 -0.06
C ASN A 130 17.00 -0.99 -0.85
N PHE A 131 16.99 0.31 -1.12
CA PHE A 131 15.87 0.97 -1.80
C PHE A 131 15.49 0.35 -3.14
N ASN A 132 16.47 0.03 -4.00
CA ASN A 132 16.21 -0.61 -5.29
C ASN A 132 15.55 -1.98 -5.11
N ASN A 133 16.06 -2.76 -4.18
CA ASN A 133 15.61 -4.13 -3.95
C ASN A 133 14.20 -4.17 -3.34
N TYR A 134 13.95 -3.32 -2.32
CA TYR A 134 12.63 -3.20 -1.72
C TYR A 134 11.61 -2.63 -2.72
N GLY A 135 11.99 -1.60 -3.46
CA GLY A 135 11.13 -1.02 -4.50
C GLY A 135 10.79 -2.03 -5.60
N TRP A 136 11.77 -2.82 -6.04
CA TRP A 136 11.55 -3.91 -6.99
C TRP A 136 10.56 -4.95 -6.42
N PHE A 137 10.75 -5.39 -5.18
CA PHE A 137 9.86 -6.33 -4.51
C PHE A 137 8.43 -5.76 -4.40
N GLN A 138 8.27 -4.55 -3.87
CA GLN A 138 6.96 -3.91 -3.71
C GLN A 138 6.24 -3.73 -5.05
N MET A 139 6.92 -3.24 -6.07
CA MET A 139 6.28 -3.06 -7.38
C MET A 139 5.86 -4.39 -8.03
N ASN A 140 6.57 -5.49 -7.77
CA ASN A 140 6.12 -6.81 -8.19
C ASN A 140 4.88 -7.27 -7.41
N CYS A 141 4.79 -7.03 -6.10
CA CYS A 141 3.58 -7.33 -5.32
C CYS A 141 2.36 -6.54 -5.84
N VAL A 142 2.54 -5.25 -6.14
CA VAL A 142 1.47 -4.44 -6.76
C VAL A 142 1.07 -4.98 -8.13
N ASN A 143 2.05 -5.32 -8.97
CA ASN A 143 1.79 -5.90 -10.30
C ASN A 143 1.01 -7.20 -10.22
N ASP A 144 1.38 -8.08 -9.30
CA ASP A 144 0.66 -9.34 -9.07
C ASP A 144 -0.79 -9.10 -8.64
N ALA A 145 -1.04 -8.15 -7.74
CA ALA A 145 -2.39 -7.79 -7.32
C ALA A 145 -3.22 -7.24 -8.49
N LEU A 146 -2.60 -6.39 -9.33
CA LEU A 146 -3.21 -5.84 -10.55
C LEU A 146 -3.55 -6.91 -11.59
N LEU A 147 -2.73 -7.95 -11.71
CA LEU A 147 -2.98 -9.09 -12.61
C LEU A 147 -4.05 -10.04 -12.04
N LYS A 148 -4.02 -10.31 -10.75
CA LYS A 148 -4.97 -11.21 -10.07
C LYS A 148 -6.39 -10.63 -10.02
N ARG A 149 -6.54 -9.31 -9.84
CA ARG A 149 -7.83 -8.61 -9.75
C ARG A 149 -8.82 -9.34 -8.84
N LYS A 150 -8.37 -9.72 -7.66
CA LYS A 150 -9.18 -10.45 -6.67
C LYS A 150 -10.43 -9.62 -6.30
N CYS A 151 -11.58 -10.25 -6.08
CA CYS A 151 -12.73 -9.53 -5.55
C CYS A 151 -12.51 -9.13 -4.08
N LEU A 152 -13.15 -8.04 -3.66
CA LEU A 152 -12.96 -7.47 -2.31
C LEU A 152 -13.33 -8.46 -1.20
N GLU A 153 -14.40 -9.23 -1.37
CA GLU A 153 -14.82 -10.25 -0.41
C GLU A 153 -13.70 -11.26 -0.13
N LEU A 154 -13.11 -11.84 -1.19
CA LEU A 154 -12.03 -12.83 -1.04
C LEU A 154 -10.75 -12.21 -0.45
N ALA A 155 -10.43 -10.97 -0.82
CA ALA A 155 -9.29 -10.27 -0.24
C ALA A 155 -9.46 -10.03 1.27
N LEU A 156 -10.66 -9.65 1.71
CA LEU A 156 -10.98 -9.44 3.12
C LEU A 156 -11.02 -10.76 3.92
N ILE A 157 -11.57 -11.84 3.36
CA ILE A 157 -11.52 -13.17 4.00
C ILE A 157 -10.07 -13.60 4.23
N GLN A 158 -9.21 -13.40 3.23
CA GLN A 158 -7.79 -13.73 3.33
C GLN A 158 -7.06 -12.89 4.38
N ALA A 159 -7.53 -11.66 4.60
CA ALA A 159 -7.04 -10.78 5.67
C ALA A 159 -7.65 -11.05 7.05
N GLY A 160 -8.33 -12.19 7.23
CA GLY A 160 -8.87 -12.64 8.52
C GLY A 160 -10.24 -12.06 8.89
N VAL A 161 -10.93 -11.38 7.97
CA VAL A 161 -12.28 -10.88 8.23
C VAL A 161 -13.28 -12.03 8.17
N ASN A 162 -13.84 -12.40 9.32
CA ASN A 162 -14.68 -13.61 9.44
C ASN A 162 -16.19 -13.39 9.17
N ASN A 163 -16.67 -12.16 9.35
CA ASN A 163 -18.09 -11.83 9.22
C ASN A 163 -18.28 -10.80 8.11
N ILE A 164 -18.15 -11.25 6.87
CA ILE A 164 -18.31 -10.38 5.71
C ILE A 164 -19.79 -10.02 5.52
N ASN A 165 -20.05 -8.73 5.44
CA ASN A 165 -21.32 -8.13 5.08
C ASN A 165 -21.17 -7.42 3.73
N VAL A 166 -21.44 -8.14 2.63
CA VAL A 166 -21.31 -7.61 1.28
C VAL A 166 -22.21 -6.39 1.10
N GLN A 167 -21.61 -5.26 0.78
CA GLN A 167 -22.31 -3.98 0.58
C GLN A 167 -22.70 -3.79 -0.88
N PRO A 168 -23.74 -3.00 -1.19
CA PRO A 168 -24.01 -2.58 -2.56
C PRO A 168 -22.83 -1.80 -3.13
N GLN A 169 -22.53 -2.06 -4.40
CA GLN A 169 -21.50 -1.32 -5.11
C GLN A 169 -21.85 0.17 -5.19
N LYS A 170 -20.91 1.02 -4.79
CA LYS A 170 -20.99 2.49 -4.87
C LYS A 170 -19.77 2.99 -5.61
N THR A 171 -19.92 4.02 -6.40
CA THR A 171 -18.78 4.69 -7.03
C THR A 171 -18.25 5.76 -6.09
N LEU A 172 -16.97 5.71 -5.76
CA LEU A 172 -16.28 6.77 -5.05
C LEU A 172 -15.58 7.65 -6.07
N ILE A 173 -15.88 8.94 -6.05
CA ILE A 173 -15.27 9.90 -6.97
C ILE A 173 -14.50 10.93 -6.15
N PHE A 174 -13.20 10.92 -6.28
CA PHE A 174 -12.32 11.98 -5.78
C PHE A 174 -11.83 12.79 -6.97
N SER A 175 -12.39 13.99 -7.15
CA SER A 175 -12.10 14.85 -8.30
C SER A 175 -10.67 15.36 -8.36
N LYS A 176 -9.98 15.37 -7.22
CA LYS A 176 -8.58 15.78 -7.11
C LYS A 176 -7.85 14.93 -6.08
N LEU A 177 -6.61 14.57 -6.39
CA LEU A 177 -5.70 13.91 -5.46
C LEU A 177 -4.71 14.96 -4.95
N GLU A 178 -4.99 15.50 -3.76
CA GLU A 178 -4.18 16.51 -3.08
C GLU A 178 -3.93 16.06 -1.63
N GLU A 179 -2.95 16.67 -0.96
CA GLU A 179 -2.70 16.39 0.46
C GLU A 179 -3.97 16.54 1.31
N THR A 180 -4.79 17.55 1.00
CA THR A 180 -6.05 17.82 1.71
C THR A 180 -7.13 16.76 1.53
N THR A 181 -7.03 15.92 0.50
CA THR A 181 -8.03 14.85 0.22
C THR A 181 -7.62 13.49 0.76
N VAL A 182 -6.36 13.30 1.18
CA VAL A 182 -5.86 12.03 1.68
C VAL A 182 -6.63 11.56 2.92
N SER A 183 -6.85 12.46 3.88
CA SER A 183 -7.62 12.14 5.09
C SER A 183 -9.07 11.76 4.78
N ASP A 184 -9.68 12.39 3.77
CA ASP A 184 -11.05 12.07 3.35
C ASP A 184 -11.09 10.69 2.69
N ILE A 185 -10.10 10.34 1.85
CA ILE A 185 -9.99 9.02 1.25
C ILE A 185 -9.89 7.93 2.32
N ILE A 186 -8.99 8.11 3.29
CA ILE A 186 -8.79 7.15 4.39
C ILE A 186 -10.05 7.02 5.23
N SER A 187 -10.67 8.14 5.61
CA SER A 187 -11.87 8.15 6.44
C SER A 187 -13.04 7.45 5.77
N GLN A 188 -13.25 7.72 4.47
CA GLN A 188 -14.32 7.08 3.70
C GLN A 188 -14.03 5.59 3.50
N ALA A 189 -12.79 5.21 3.19
CA ALA A 189 -12.41 3.81 3.05
C ALA A 189 -12.61 3.04 4.36
N ALA A 190 -12.14 3.59 5.49
CA ALA A 190 -12.32 2.97 6.79
C ALA A 190 -13.80 2.81 7.16
N PHE A 191 -14.64 3.82 6.87
CA PHE A 191 -16.09 3.73 7.07
C PHE A 191 -16.69 2.59 6.25
N LEU A 192 -16.41 2.54 4.95
CA LEU A 192 -16.95 1.51 4.05
C LEU A 192 -16.49 0.11 4.44
N LEU A 193 -15.22 -0.05 4.81
CA LEU A 193 -14.68 -1.34 5.24
C LEU A 193 -15.32 -1.83 6.55
N ARG A 194 -15.66 -0.92 7.50
CA ARG A 194 -16.44 -1.29 8.68
C ARG A 194 -17.84 -1.76 8.32
N GLU A 195 -18.48 -1.18 7.31
CA GLU A 195 -19.78 -1.69 6.81
C GLU A 195 -19.67 -3.10 6.25
N TRP A 196 -18.52 -3.47 5.68
CA TRP A 196 -18.19 -4.85 5.26
C TRP A 196 -17.94 -5.81 6.41
N GLY A 197 -17.94 -5.35 7.67
CA GLY A 197 -17.67 -6.16 8.85
C GLY A 197 -16.19 -6.18 9.28
N VAL A 198 -15.35 -5.33 8.66
CA VAL A 198 -13.95 -5.22 9.05
C VAL A 198 -13.82 -4.54 10.42
N VAL A 199 -13.09 -5.17 11.33
CA VAL A 199 -12.74 -4.58 12.63
C VAL A 199 -11.60 -3.59 12.40
N LEU A 200 -11.88 -2.30 12.57
CA LEU A 200 -10.90 -1.22 12.47
C LEU A 200 -11.10 -0.21 13.61
N PRO A 201 -10.03 0.19 14.32
CA PRO A 201 -10.07 1.31 15.25
C PRO A 201 -10.20 2.64 14.51
N ASP A 202 -10.05 3.75 15.23
CA ASP A 202 -9.94 5.05 14.59
C ASP A 202 -8.67 5.12 13.73
N VAL A 203 -8.81 5.72 12.55
CA VAL A 203 -7.72 5.86 11.60
C VAL A 203 -7.45 7.34 11.36
N HIS A 204 -6.20 7.71 11.54
CA HIS A 204 -5.72 9.08 11.34
C HIS A 204 -4.67 9.11 10.25
N ASN A 205 -4.58 10.22 9.54
CA ASN A 205 -3.50 10.47 8.60
C ASN A 205 -2.63 11.61 9.09
N SER A 206 -1.32 11.42 9.01
CA SER A 206 -0.35 12.50 9.15
C SER A 206 0.58 12.53 7.94
N PHE A 207 1.15 13.71 7.68
CA PHE A 207 2.18 13.86 6.66
C PHE A 207 3.54 13.96 7.30
N ASP A 208 4.49 13.21 6.77
CA ASP A 208 5.87 13.35 7.19
C ASP A 208 6.38 14.75 6.84
N ASN A 209 6.78 15.47 7.89
CA ASN A 209 7.33 16.82 7.79
C ASN A 209 8.83 16.84 8.11
N ASP A 210 9.44 15.70 8.44
CA ASP A 210 10.86 15.63 8.77
C ASP A 210 11.68 15.36 7.51
N PRO A 211 12.41 16.38 6.98
CA PRO A 211 13.24 16.19 5.79
C PRO A 211 14.44 15.26 6.05
N ASN A 212 14.69 14.86 7.30
CA ASN A 212 15.77 13.95 7.67
C ASN A 212 15.23 12.52 7.94
N ARG A 213 13.95 12.30 7.84
CA ARG A 213 13.38 10.96 7.91
C ARG A 213 13.71 10.22 6.64
N HIS A 214 14.74 9.38 6.71
CA HIS A 214 15.10 8.48 5.61
C HIS A 214 13.97 7.48 5.35
N MET A 215 13.78 7.08 4.09
CA MET A 215 12.81 6.04 3.69
C MET A 215 13.00 4.73 4.46
N SER A 216 14.21 4.43 4.95
CA SER A 216 14.49 3.34 5.87
C SER A 216 13.66 3.38 7.16
N LYS A 217 13.22 4.57 7.62
CA LYS A 217 12.34 4.71 8.79
C LYS A 217 10.85 4.52 8.45
N ILE A 218 10.46 4.70 7.22
CA ILE A 218 9.12 4.28 6.76
C ILE A 218 9.00 2.76 6.90
N ILE A 219 10.05 2.03 6.56
CA ILE A 219 10.15 0.58 6.76
C ILE A 219 10.14 0.21 8.25
N ASP A 220 10.83 0.97 9.11
CA ASP A 220 10.86 0.74 10.56
C ASP A 220 9.50 1.02 11.26
N VAL A 221 8.70 1.94 10.72
CA VAL A 221 7.33 2.18 11.23
C VAL A 221 6.39 1.04 10.83
N TYR A 222 6.65 0.39 9.68
CA TYR A 222 5.87 -0.76 9.18
C TYR A 222 6.36 -2.10 9.71
N SER A 223 7.60 -2.24 10.08
CA SER A 223 8.09 -3.38 10.86
C SER A 223 7.57 -3.35 12.30
N GLY A 224 6.55 -2.50 12.57
CA GLY A 224 5.90 -2.16 13.82
C GLY A 224 6.20 -3.16 14.89
N GLY A 225 7.01 -2.76 15.86
CA GLY A 225 7.69 -3.62 16.79
C GLY A 225 6.88 -4.85 17.17
N TYR A 226 7.40 -5.98 16.79
CA TYR A 226 6.99 -7.24 17.39
C TYR A 226 7.31 -7.14 18.87
N LEU A 227 6.30 -6.80 19.70
CA LEU A 227 6.24 -7.11 21.10
C LEU A 227 5.48 -8.41 21.26
#